data_0cbe91abc4812899211c557e4f721314
#
_entry.id   0cbe91abc4812899211c557e4f721314
#
_cell.length_a   1.000
_cell.length_b   1.000
_cell.length_c   1.000
_cell.angle_alpha   90.00
_cell.angle_beta   90.00
_cell.angle_gamma   90.00
#
_symmetry.space_group_name_H-M   'P 1'
#
loop_
_entity.id
_entity.type
_entity.pdbx_description
1 polymer ?
#
loop_
_entity_poly.entity_id
_entity_poly.type
_entity_poly.pdbx_seq_one_letter_code
_entity_poly.pdbx_strand_id
1 'polypeptide(L)'
;MNERVRRIESLLDKADAAATELVAEVLGLYGEGLARVMTLVGDEAAARLGADELVSPLLLLHDLHPLDTRTRVEQALAGSADLLSVEGDLVRLRARPTGCRSSAAGAAAALRDAVREAAPEIERVEIEVADAALIPVESLTVRPASRAPVP
;
A
#
# COMPACT_ATOMS: atom_id res chain seq x y z
N MET A 1 3.30 -13.64 5.39
CA MET A 1 1.95 -13.91 5.96
C MET A 1 2.08 -14.83 7.17
N ASN A 2 1.54 -14.46 8.31
CA ASN A 2 1.69 -15.16 9.59
C ASN A 2 0.98 -16.54 9.53
N GLU A 3 1.64 -17.62 9.97
CA GLU A 3 1.07 -18.99 10.00
C GLU A 3 -0.25 -19.05 10.82
N ARG A 4 -0.35 -18.20 11.85
CA ARG A 4 -1.57 -18.08 12.66
C ARG A 4 -2.77 -17.59 11.84
N VAL A 5 -2.58 -16.62 10.95
CA VAL A 5 -3.65 -16.06 10.09
C VAL A 5 -4.17 -17.17 9.16
N ARG A 6 -3.27 -17.91 8.49
CA ARG A 6 -3.67 -19.05 7.63
C ARG A 6 -4.45 -20.12 8.39
N ARG A 7 -4.07 -20.37 9.65
CA ARG A 7 -4.80 -21.32 10.49
C ARG A 7 -6.20 -20.82 10.84
N ILE A 8 -6.34 -19.52 11.14
CA ILE A 8 -7.65 -18.90 11.39
C ILE A 8 -8.54 -19.02 10.15
N GLU A 9 -8.04 -18.63 8.97
CA GLU A 9 -8.75 -18.78 7.69
C GLU A 9 -9.25 -20.22 7.48
N SER A 10 -8.36 -21.20 7.63
CA SER A 10 -8.74 -22.62 7.49
C SER A 10 -9.75 -23.12 8.53
N LEU A 11 -9.85 -22.49 9.69
CA LEU A 11 -10.86 -22.81 10.70
C LEU A 11 -12.20 -22.14 10.38
N LEU A 12 -12.16 -20.91 9.90
CA LEU A 12 -13.36 -20.17 9.48
C LEU A 12 -14.05 -20.83 8.29
N ASP A 13 -13.29 -21.34 7.32
CA ASP A 13 -13.82 -22.09 6.17
C ASP A 13 -14.63 -23.34 6.58
N LYS A 14 -14.39 -23.87 7.78
CA LYS A 14 -15.04 -25.08 8.33
C LYS A 14 -16.03 -24.76 9.45
N ALA A 15 -16.16 -23.47 9.80
CA ALA A 15 -17.02 -23.04 10.89
C ALA A 15 -18.50 -23.17 10.49
N ASP A 16 -19.32 -23.64 11.41
CA ASP A 16 -20.77 -23.55 11.29
C ASP A 16 -21.28 -22.14 11.63
N ALA A 17 -22.57 -21.92 11.45
CA ALA A 17 -23.18 -20.62 11.72
C ALA A 17 -22.99 -20.15 13.16
N ALA A 18 -23.07 -21.06 14.15
CA ALA A 18 -22.90 -20.70 15.55
C ALA A 18 -21.44 -20.31 15.88
N ALA A 19 -20.48 -21.01 15.30
CA ALA A 19 -19.06 -20.67 15.45
C ALA A 19 -18.73 -19.33 14.78
N THR A 20 -19.32 -19.05 13.62
CA THR A 20 -19.15 -17.77 12.91
C THR A 20 -19.75 -16.61 13.73
N GLU A 21 -20.94 -16.79 14.30
CA GLU A 21 -21.58 -15.81 15.18
C GLU A 21 -20.72 -15.55 16.44
N LEU A 22 -20.23 -16.62 17.08
CA LEU A 22 -19.33 -16.45 18.24
C LEU A 22 -18.07 -15.67 17.90
N VAL A 23 -17.46 -15.93 16.74
CA VAL A 23 -16.27 -15.17 16.29
C VAL A 23 -16.62 -13.70 16.07
N ALA A 24 -17.78 -13.40 15.47
CA ALA A 24 -18.24 -12.02 15.26
C ALA A 24 -18.44 -11.28 16.59
N GLU A 25 -19.08 -11.91 17.57
CA GLU A 25 -19.29 -11.33 18.91
C GLU A 25 -17.96 -11.10 19.65
N VAL A 26 -17.01 -12.05 19.57
CA VAL A 26 -15.69 -11.90 20.15
C VAL A 26 -14.92 -10.75 19.48
N LEU A 27 -14.96 -10.65 18.16
CA LEU A 27 -14.33 -9.54 17.43
C LEU A 27 -14.97 -8.20 17.82
N GLY A 28 -16.30 -8.13 17.94
CA GLY A 28 -17.00 -6.93 18.42
C GLY A 28 -16.51 -6.48 19.79
N LEU A 29 -16.42 -7.40 20.75
CA LEU A 29 -15.93 -7.11 22.09
C LEU A 29 -14.47 -6.61 22.10
N TYR A 30 -13.60 -7.22 21.29
CA TYR A 30 -12.22 -6.75 21.14
C TYR A 30 -12.13 -5.38 20.48
N GLY A 31 -12.97 -5.12 19.46
CA GLY A 31 -13.07 -3.82 18.82
C GLY A 31 -13.47 -2.70 19.77
N GLU A 32 -14.49 -2.94 20.62
CA GLU A 32 -14.90 -2.00 21.67
C GLU A 32 -13.76 -1.74 22.67
N GLY A 33 -13.05 -2.79 23.10
CA GLY A 33 -11.91 -2.68 23.98
C GLY A 33 -10.77 -1.85 23.37
N LEU A 34 -10.43 -2.11 22.10
CA LEU A 34 -9.42 -1.35 21.37
C LEU A 34 -9.83 0.10 21.18
N ALA A 35 -11.09 0.39 20.83
CA ALA A 35 -11.61 1.76 20.73
C ALA A 35 -11.46 2.52 22.05
N ARG A 36 -11.71 1.82 23.17
CA ARG A 36 -11.50 2.42 24.51
C ARG A 36 -10.03 2.69 24.77
N VAL A 37 -9.13 1.78 24.41
CA VAL A 37 -7.68 2.00 24.51
C VAL A 37 -7.27 3.22 23.70
N MET A 38 -7.69 3.30 22.41
CA MET A 38 -7.36 4.44 21.53
C MET A 38 -7.88 5.77 22.07
N THR A 39 -9.02 5.79 22.78
CA THR A 39 -9.55 6.98 23.43
C THR A 39 -8.72 7.42 24.66
N LEU A 40 -8.11 6.47 25.36
CA LEU A 40 -7.35 6.72 26.58
C LEU A 40 -5.89 7.06 26.36
N VAL A 41 -5.31 6.63 25.24
CA VAL A 41 -3.93 6.95 24.88
C VAL A 41 -3.88 8.30 24.18
N GLY A 42 -2.81 9.08 24.39
CA GLY A 42 -2.61 10.33 23.65
C GLY A 42 -2.06 10.05 22.25
N ASP A 43 -2.04 11.08 21.41
CA ASP A 43 -1.69 11.01 19.98
C ASP A 43 -0.34 10.32 19.71
N GLU A 44 0.67 10.57 20.54
CA GLU A 44 1.99 9.97 20.41
C GLU A 44 1.94 8.43 20.61
N ALA A 45 1.19 7.97 21.61
CA ALA A 45 1.04 6.54 21.87
C ALA A 45 0.16 5.89 20.79
N ALA A 46 -0.89 6.57 20.33
CA ALA A 46 -1.72 6.12 19.21
C ALA A 46 -0.89 5.94 17.93
N ALA A 47 0.00 6.89 17.61
CA ALA A 47 0.90 6.79 16.46
C ALA A 47 1.85 5.59 16.58
N ARG A 48 2.38 5.30 17.77
CA ARG A 48 3.23 4.12 18.00
C ARG A 48 2.45 2.81 17.84
N LEU A 49 1.21 2.75 18.33
CA LEU A 49 0.34 1.59 18.15
C LEU A 49 0.00 1.36 16.68
N GLY A 50 -0.26 2.43 15.92
CA GLY A 50 -0.49 2.35 14.49
C GLY A 50 0.75 1.93 13.66
N ALA A 51 1.96 2.11 14.20
CA ALA A 51 3.21 1.70 13.56
C ALA A 51 3.69 0.30 13.99
N ASP A 52 3.05 -0.34 14.95
CA ASP A 52 3.42 -1.67 15.44
C ASP A 52 2.92 -2.78 14.50
N GLU A 53 3.79 -3.71 14.12
CA GLU A 53 3.50 -4.77 13.14
C GLU A 53 2.35 -5.70 13.54
N LEU A 54 2.07 -5.87 14.84
CA LEU A 54 0.99 -6.73 15.32
C LEU A 54 -0.28 -5.95 15.62
N VAL A 55 -0.15 -4.71 16.10
CA VAL A 55 -1.28 -3.89 16.52
C VAL A 55 -1.93 -3.18 15.33
N SER A 56 -1.13 -2.68 14.39
CA SER A 56 -1.63 -1.96 13.21
C SER A 56 -2.71 -2.74 12.44
N PRO A 57 -2.52 -4.03 12.09
CA PRO A 57 -3.57 -4.82 11.42
C PRO A 57 -4.86 -4.97 12.26
N LEU A 58 -4.75 -5.03 13.58
CA LEU A 58 -5.92 -5.10 14.46
C LEU A 58 -6.69 -3.78 14.49
N LEU A 59 -5.97 -2.65 14.50
CA LEU A 59 -6.58 -1.33 14.42
C LEU A 59 -7.28 -1.11 13.08
N LEU A 60 -6.68 -1.59 11.98
CA LEU A 60 -7.28 -1.54 10.65
C LEU A 60 -8.56 -2.38 10.57
N LEU A 61 -8.55 -3.59 11.16
CA LEU A 61 -9.72 -4.48 11.17
C LEU A 61 -10.94 -3.83 11.85
N HIS A 62 -10.73 -2.89 12.78
CA HIS A 62 -11.77 -2.24 13.55
C HIS A 62 -11.95 -0.74 13.21
N ASP A 63 -11.39 -0.26 12.11
CA ASP A 63 -11.42 1.16 11.68
C ASP A 63 -10.89 2.14 12.74
N LEU A 64 -9.91 1.71 13.54
CA LEU A 64 -9.32 2.46 14.65
C LEU A 64 -7.91 2.97 14.37
N HIS A 65 -7.42 2.81 13.14
CA HIS A 65 -6.06 3.22 12.82
C HIS A 65 -5.91 4.75 12.88
N PRO A 66 -4.85 5.30 13.58
CA PRO A 66 -4.71 6.73 13.80
C PRO A 66 -4.44 7.54 12.52
N LEU A 67 -3.90 6.91 11.48
CA LEU A 67 -3.69 7.54 10.19
C LEU A 67 -4.84 7.20 9.24
N ASP A 68 -5.26 8.18 8.45
CA ASP A 68 -6.23 7.97 7.39
C ASP A 68 -5.66 7.11 6.24
N THR A 69 -6.54 6.59 5.40
CA THR A 69 -6.19 5.74 4.26
C THR A 69 -5.17 6.40 3.34
N ARG A 70 -5.34 7.70 3.03
CA ARG A 70 -4.43 8.44 2.18
C ARG A 70 -3.02 8.46 2.74
N THR A 71 -2.87 8.83 4.01
CA THR A 71 -1.57 8.91 4.68
C THR A 71 -0.89 7.55 4.76
N ARG A 72 -1.64 6.48 5.05
CA ARG A 72 -1.11 5.11 5.09
C ARG A 72 -0.59 4.68 3.72
N VAL A 73 -1.35 4.93 2.66
CA VAL A 73 -0.93 4.62 1.29
C VAL A 73 0.30 5.43 0.89
N GLU A 74 0.34 6.74 1.17
CA GLU A 74 1.50 7.59 0.87
C GLU A 74 2.78 7.07 1.56
N GLN A 75 2.68 6.65 2.83
CA GLN A 75 3.80 6.04 3.56
C GLN A 75 4.24 4.71 2.95
N ALA A 76 3.29 3.84 2.58
CA ALA A 76 3.58 2.54 1.98
C ALA A 76 4.25 2.65 0.61
N LEU A 77 3.92 3.68 -0.16
CA LEU A 77 4.55 3.93 -1.46
C LEU A 77 6.02 4.32 -1.34
N ALA A 78 6.44 4.91 -0.21
CA ALA A 78 7.83 5.28 0.10
C ALA A 78 8.57 5.98 -1.05
N GLY A 79 7.84 6.80 -1.84
CA GLY A 79 8.39 7.49 -3.00
C GLY A 79 8.56 6.67 -4.28
N SER A 80 8.12 5.41 -4.30
CA SER A 80 8.15 4.54 -5.51
C SER A 80 7.07 4.92 -6.53
N ALA A 81 6.00 5.57 -6.08
CA ALA A 81 4.92 6.09 -6.91
C ALA A 81 4.37 7.39 -6.30
N ASP A 82 3.66 8.16 -7.11
CA ASP A 82 2.90 9.31 -6.67
C ASP A 82 1.43 8.91 -6.49
N LEU A 83 0.84 9.25 -5.34
CA LEU A 83 -0.58 9.06 -5.10
C LEU A 83 -1.37 10.16 -5.81
N LEU A 84 -2.21 9.78 -6.77
CA LEU A 84 -3.05 10.70 -7.53
C LEU A 84 -4.39 10.95 -6.83
N SER A 85 -5.13 9.89 -6.49
CA SER A 85 -6.38 10.00 -5.77
C SER A 85 -6.68 8.76 -4.92
N VAL A 86 -7.52 8.97 -3.89
CA VAL A 86 -8.19 7.92 -3.11
C VAL A 86 -9.67 8.25 -3.15
N GLU A 87 -10.47 7.39 -3.77
CA GLU A 87 -11.90 7.58 -4.00
C GLU A 87 -12.66 6.31 -3.58
N GLY A 88 -13.18 6.30 -2.36
CA GLY A 88 -13.84 5.12 -1.79
C GLY A 88 -12.88 3.93 -1.71
N ASP A 89 -13.18 2.87 -2.45
CA ASP A 89 -12.39 1.63 -2.55
C ASP A 89 -11.31 1.65 -3.64
N LEU A 90 -11.15 2.78 -4.35
CA LEU A 90 -10.22 2.94 -5.47
C LEU A 90 -9.06 3.86 -5.12
N VAL A 91 -7.84 3.39 -5.40
CA VAL A 91 -6.61 4.18 -5.37
C VAL A 91 -6.03 4.31 -6.77
N ARG A 92 -5.68 5.53 -7.16
CA ARG A 92 -4.95 5.83 -8.40
C ARG A 92 -3.53 6.27 -8.08
N LEU A 93 -2.59 5.61 -8.73
CA LEU A 93 -1.15 5.84 -8.56
C LEU A 93 -0.51 6.17 -9.90
N ARG A 94 0.57 6.95 -9.85
CA ARG A 94 1.50 7.11 -10.96
C ARG A 94 2.84 6.50 -10.57
N ALA A 95 3.20 5.37 -11.18
CA ALA A 95 4.49 4.75 -10.95
C ALA A 95 5.63 5.63 -11.44
N ARG A 96 6.67 5.79 -10.62
CA ARG A 96 7.89 6.47 -11.05
C ARG A 96 8.74 5.53 -11.90
N PRO A 97 9.35 5.98 -13.00
CA PRO A 97 10.14 5.12 -13.86
C PRO A 97 11.37 4.61 -13.11
N THR A 98 11.43 3.30 -12.87
CA THR A 98 12.63 2.58 -12.43
C THR A 98 13.29 2.00 -13.69
N GLY A 99 14.38 2.55 -14.11
CA GLY A 99 15.27 2.33 -15.24
C GLY A 99 15.17 1.11 -16.20
N CYS A 100 14.37 0.08 -15.95
CA CYS A 100 14.27 -1.10 -16.82
C CYS A 100 12.81 -1.47 -17.10
N ARG A 101 12.42 -1.48 -18.38
CA ARG A 101 11.07 -1.89 -18.85
C ARG A 101 10.67 -3.31 -18.44
N SER A 102 11.61 -4.21 -18.28
CA SER A 102 11.35 -5.61 -17.87
C SER A 102 10.87 -5.76 -16.42
N SER A 103 11.04 -4.72 -15.59
CA SER A 103 10.61 -4.71 -14.19
C SER A 103 9.28 -4.00 -13.94
N ALA A 104 8.66 -3.41 -14.97
CA ALA A 104 7.44 -2.60 -14.81
C ALA A 104 6.25 -3.42 -14.26
N ALA A 105 6.07 -4.65 -14.73
CA ALA A 105 5.01 -5.53 -14.22
C ALA A 105 5.26 -5.95 -12.75
N GLY A 106 6.51 -6.24 -12.41
CA GLY A 106 6.92 -6.56 -11.04
C GLY A 106 6.76 -5.37 -10.10
N ALA A 107 7.14 -4.17 -10.55
CA ALA A 107 6.97 -2.94 -9.79
C ALA A 107 5.48 -2.63 -9.55
N ALA A 108 4.63 -2.82 -10.56
CA ALA A 108 3.18 -2.64 -10.42
C ALA A 108 2.56 -3.66 -9.45
N ALA A 109 3.02 -4.91 -9.45
CA ALA A 109 2.58 -5.91 -8.49
C ALA A 109 2.99 -5.52 -7.05
N ALA A 110 4.26 -5.13 -6.84
CA ALA A 110 4.75 -4.69 -5.55
C ALA A 110 4.00 -3.45 -5.01
N LEU A 111 3.66 -2.50 -5.88
CA LEU A 111 2.85 -1.33 -5.50
C LEU A 111 1.43 -1.73 -5.07
N ARG A 112 0.79 -2.68 -5.79
CA ARG A 112 -0.53 -3.19 -5.39
C ARG A 112 -0.49 -3.90 -4.04
N ASP A 113 0.54 -4.71 -3.81
CA ASP A 113 0.70 -5.44 -2.56
C ASP A 113 0.95 -4.47 -1.40
N ALA A 114 1.79 -3.44 -1.59
CA ALA A 114 2.02 -2.40 -0.59
C ALA A 114 0.74 -1.62 -0.24
N VAL A 115 -0.08 -1.27 -1.25
CA VAL A 115 -1.37 -0.60 -1.00
C VAL A 115 -2.32 -1.50 -0.23
N ARG A 116 -2.45 -2.79 -0.60
CA ARG A 116 -3.35 -3.73 0.08
C ARG A 116 -2.94 -4.00 1.53
N GLU A 117 -1.64 -4.01 1.81
CA GLU A 117 -1.12 -4.17 3.16
C GLU A 117 -1.41 -2.93 4.02
N ALA A 118 -1.23 -1.73 3.46
CA ALA A 118 -1.45 -0.46 4.18
C ALA A 118 -2.92 -0.07 4.29
N ALA A 119 -3.75 -0.50 3.34
CA ALA A 119 -5.16 -0.11 3.22
C ALA A 119 -5.99 -1.31 2.70
N PRO A 120 -6.29 -2.30 3.57
CA PRO A 120 -7.05 -3.49 3.17
C PRO A 120 -8.48 -3.19 2.70
N GLU A 121 -9.03 -2.02 3.04
CA GLU A 121 -10.31 -1.51 2.56
C GLU A 121 -10.29 -1.12 1.06
N ILE A 122 -9.10 -1.01 0.43
CA ILE A 122 -8.95 -0.69 -0.98
C ILE A 122 -9.05 -1.98 -1.82
N GLU A 123 -10.09 -2.07 -2.63
CA GLU A 123 -10.30 -3.22 -3.52
C GLU A 123 -9.61 -3.03 -4.88
N ARG A 124 -9.52 -1.77 -5.37
CA ARG A 124 -9.04 -1.43 -6.71
C ARG A 124 -7.85 -0.51 -6.67
N VAL A 125 -6.79 -0.90 -7.38
CA VAL A 125 -5.57 -0.09 -7.55
C VAL A 125 -5.28 0.08 -9.02
N GLU A 126 -5.48 1.30 -9.51
CA GLU A 126 -5.12 1.72 -10.87
C GLU A 126 -3.71 2.34 -10.85
N ILE A 127 -2.85 1.85 -11.74
CA ILE A 127 -1.47 2.32 -11.82
C ILE A 127 -1.22 2.86 -13.20
N GLU A 128 -1.01 4.18 -13.29
CA GLU A 128 -0.50 4.84 -14.47
C GLU A 128 1.02 4.67 -14.52
N VAL A 129 1.53 4.15 -15.62
CA VAL A 129 2.96 4.16 -15.88
C VAL A 129 3.29 5.50 -16.51
N ALA A 130 4.15 6.30 -15.85
CA ALA A 130 4.65 7.50 -16.50
C ALA A 130 5.34 7.10 -17.80
N ASP A 131 4.80 7.56 -18.95
CA ASP A 131 5.49 7.40 -20.21
C ASP A 131 6.88 8.02 -20.06
N ALA A 132 7.91 7.18 -20.18
CA ALA A 132 9.25 7.68 -20.32
C ALA A 132 9.22 8.59 -21.53
N ALA A 133 9.39 9.90 -21.34
CA ALA A 133 9.43 10.85 -22.41
C ALA A 133 10.38 10.29 -23.48
N LEU A 134 9.82 9.82 -24.61
CA LEU A 134 10.62 9.41 -25.74
C LEU A 134 11.38 10.67 -26.16
N ILE A 135 12.69 10.71 -25.89
CA ILE A 135 13.54 11.75 -26.41
C ILE A 135 13.51 11.54 -27.92
N PRO A 136 12.94 12.48 -28.72
CA PRO A 136 12.91 12.31 -30.16
C PRO A 136 14.36 12.20 -30.64
N VAL A 137 14.65 11.18 -31.46
CA VAL A 137 16.00 10.93 -31.97
C VAL A 137 16.54 12.13 -32.77
N GLU A 138 15.63 12.99 -33.25
CA GLU A 138 15.95 14.25 -33.92
C GLU A 138 16.70 15.27 -33.00
N SER A 139 16.64 15.11 -31.70
CA SER A 139 17.40 15.95 -30.76
C SER A 139 18.88 15.51 -30.59
N LEU A 140 19.25 14.36 -31.15
CA LEU A 140 20.62 13.85 -31.16
C LEU A 140 21.39 14.40 -32.38
N THR A 141 21.72 15.68 -32.36
CA THR A 141 22.63 16.26 -33.35
C THR A 141 24.04 15.74 -33.09
N VAL A 142 24.49 14.80 -33.91
CA VAL A 142 25.89 14.39 -33.94
C VAL A 142 26.71 15.56 -34.49
N ARG A 143 27.45 16.23 -33.63
CA ARG A 143 28.39 17.27 -34.03
C ARG A 143 29.55 16.61 -34.79
N PRO A 144 29.70 16.84 -36.10
CA PRO A 144 30.84 16.25 -36.81
C PRO A 144 32.15 16.77 -36.26
N ALA A 145 33.04 15.86 -35.92
CA ALA A 145 34.40 16.23 -35.48
C ALA A 145 35.11 17.00 -36.57
N SER A 146 35.44 18.25 -36.30
CA SER A 146 36.24 19.11 -37.18
C SER A 146 37.63 18.46 -37.32
N ARG A 147 37.92 17.97 -38.53
CA ARG A 147 39.24 17.44 -38.91
C ARG A 147 40.19 18.63 -39.10
N ALA A 148 41.14 18.82 -38.16
CA ALA A 148 42.20 19.79 -38.31
C ALA A 148 43.11 19.45 -39.51
N PRO A 149 43.53 20.41 -40.34
CA PRO A 149 44.53 20.12 -41.39
C PRO A 149 45.91 19.92 -40.76
N VAL A 150 46.56 18.85 -41.19
CA VAL A 150 47.95 18.55 -40.90
C VAL A 150 48.83 19.37 -41.84
N PRO A 151 49.94 19.99 -41.36
CA PRO A 151 50.85 20.82 -42.14
C PRO A 151 51.68 19.99 -43.14
#